data_0062c046b84b0bfa3bee04e1beb7d2a6
#
_entry.id   0062c046b84b0bfa3bee04e1beb7d2a6
#
_cell.length_a   1.000
_cell.length_b   1.000
_cell.length_c   1.000
_cell.angle_alpha   90.00
_cell.angle_beta   90.00
_cell.angle_gamma   90.00
#
_symmetry.space_group_name_H-M   'P 1'
#
loop_
_entity.id
_entity.type
_entity.pdbx_description
1 polymer ?
#
loop_
_entity_poly.entity_id
_entity_poly.type
_entity_poly.pdbx_seq_one_letter_code
_entity_poly.pdbx_strand_id
1 'polypeptide(L)'
;MIYISPPFGNYVNHKLCTRVRGTYTWERRRGLLLQVAKTLRKTDGGWRNAIGFRNCGMENIQSCDRTSVYSIAALNSDWSPFIENIPSWSKIEINLGCPNVNSYSIDDKTLLRFTDKFPQTIVKVSPT
;
A
#
# COMPACT_ATOMS: atom_id res chain seq x y z
N MET A 1 -13.70 13.41 4.70
CA MET A 1 -12.28 13.11 5.04
C MET A 1 -11.51 13.01 3.74
N ILE A 2 -10.33 13.63 3.64
CA ILE A 2 -9.51 13.65 2.42
C ILE A 2 -8.28 12.78 2.67
N TYR A 3 -7.98 11.88 1.73
CA TYR A 3 -6.80 11.02 1.75
C TYR A 3 -5.79 11.42 0.68
N ILE A 4 -4.50 11.39 1.01
CA ILE A 4 -3.40 11.53 0.04
C ILE A 4 -2.86 10.14 -0.24
N SER A 5 -3.18 9.60 -1.42
CA SER A 5 -2.82 8.22 -1.83
C SER A 5 -1.31 8.07 -2.13
N PRO A 6 -0.78 6.84 -2.09
CA PRO A 6 0.56 6.54 -2.57
C PRO A 6 0.73 6.89 -4.07
N PRO A 7 1.91 7.32 -4.50
CA PRO A 7 3.12 7.50 -3.69
C PRO A 7 3.18 8.81 -2.92
N PHE A 8 2.28 9.77 -3.20
CA PHE A 8 2.35 11.13 -2.63
C PHE A 8 2.20 11.14 -1.11
N GLY A 9 1.38 10.26 -0.53
CA GLY A 9 1.23 10.12 0.92
C GLY A 9 2.53 9.74 1.67
N ASN A 10 3.56 9.28 0.96
CA ASN A 10 4.88 9.03 1.55
C ASN A 10 5.65 10.33 1.80
N TYR A 11 5.36 11.40 1.07
CA TYR A 11 6.17 12.62 1.03
C TYR A 11 5.40 13.86 1.48
N VAL A 12 4.08 13.89 1.25
CA VAL A 12 3.22 15.05 1.55
C VAL A 12 2.54 14.82 2.90
N ASN A 13 2.65 15.80 3.78
CA ASN A 13 1.92 15.85 5.05
C ASN A 13 1.12 17.15 5.11
N HIS A 14 -0.20 17.05 5.17
CA HIS A 14 -1.09 18.21 5.23
C HIS A 14 -2.12 18.04 6.35
N LYS A 15 -2.29 19.07 7.18
CA LYS A 15 -3.12 19.02 8.40
C LYS A 15 -4.59 18.64 8.18
N LEU A 16 -5.14 18.89 6.97
CA LEU A 16 -6.53 18.59 6.62
C LEU A 16 -6.70 17.23 5.92
N CYS A 17 -5.60 16.49 5.71
CA CYS A 17 -5.62 15.25 4.95
C CYS A 17 -5.01 14.11 5.77
N THR A 18 -5.55 12.92 5.61
CA THR A 18 -4.93 11.70 6.09
C THR A 18 -4.02 11.13 4.99
N ARG A 19 -2.75 10.97 5.29
CA ARG A 19 -1.83 10.37 4.32
C ARG A 19 -1.92 8.85 4.33
N VAL A 20 -1.94 8.26 3.14
CA VAL A 20 -1.82 6.83 2.92
C VAL A 20 -0.40 6.55 2.45
N ARG A 21 0.37 5.85 3.27
CA ARG A 21 1.78 5.52 3.03
C ARG A 21 1.89 4.14 2.36
N GLY A 22 2.86 3.96 1.51
CA GLY A 22 3.10 2.69 0.81
C GLY A 22 2.94 2.85 -0.71
N THR A 23 2.40 1.91 -1.47
CA THR A 23 1.95 0.59 -0.99
C THR A 23 3.18 -0.26 -0.63
N TYR A 24 3.15 -0.89 0.53
CA TYR A 24 4.23 -1.76 1.00
C TYR A 24 3.91 -3.22 0.68
N THR A 25 4.90 -3.94 0.15
CA THR A 25 4.96 -5.40 0.26
C THR A 25 5.60 -5.76 1.60
N TRP A 26 5.49 -7.02 2.04
CA TRP A 26 6.16 -7.41 3.28
C TRP A 26 7.66 -7.24 3.14
N GLU A 27 8.26 -7.88 2.16
CA GLU A 27 9.68 -7.78 1.85
C GLU A 27 9.99 -6.55 0.98
N ARG A 28 11.22 -6.08 1.07
CA ARG A 28 11.73 -4.98 0.24
C ARG A 28 11.70 -5.32 -1.25
N ARG A 29 11.17 -4.43 -2.08
CA ARG A 29 11.23 -4.48 -3.55
C ARG A 29 12.14 -3.38 -4.08
N ARG A 30 13.35 -3.75 -4.49
CA ARG A 30 14.40 -2.83 -4.97
C ARG A 30 14.10 -2.27 -6.37
N GLY A 31 14.86 -1.24 -6.76
CA GLY A 31 14.89 -0.70 -8.12
C GLY A 31 13.85 0.38 -8.39
N LEU A 32 13.37 1.09 -7.37
CA LEU A 32 12.39 2.18 -7.53
C LEU A 32 12.86 3.25 -8.51
N LEU A 33 14.05 3.80 -8.34
CA LEU A 33 14.59 4.87 -9.20
C LEU A 33 14.77 4.41 -10.65
N LEU A 34 15.29 3.20 -10.84
CA LEU A 34 15.45 2.61 -12.16
C LEU A 34 14.10 2.40 -12.85
N GLN A 35 13.10 1.91 -12.12
CA GLN A 35 11.77 1.68 -12.66
C GLN A 35 11.06 2.99 -12.98
N VAL A 36 11.19 4.01 -12.15
CA VAL A 36 10.68 5.36 -12.44
C VAL A 36 11.32 5.90 -13.72
N ALA A 37 12.64 5.86 -13.83
CA ALA A 37 13.36 6.33 -15.03
C ALA A 37 12.93 5.61 -16.30
N LYS A 38 12.70 4.29 -16.22
CA LYS A 38 12.28 3.46 -17.37
C LYS A 38 10.81 3.65 -17.78
N THR A 39 9.91 3.89 -16.83
CA THR A 39 8.47 3.78 -17.07
C THR A 39 7.68 5.06 -16.92
N LEU A 40 8.27 6.12 -16.32
CA LEU A 40 7.59 7.39 -16.20
C LEU A 40 7.44 8.05 -17.58
N ARG A 41 6.22 8.33 -17.97
CA ARG A 41 5.87 8.95 -19.24
C ARG A 41 4.83 10.04 -19.04
N LYS A 42 5.00 11.15 -19.71
CA LYS A 42 3.98 12.19 -19.81
C LYS A 42 2.91 11.75 -20.82
N THR A 43 1.67 11.97 -20.48
CA THR A 43 0.48 11.72 -21.32
C THR A 43 -0.38 12.98 -21.34
N ASP A 44 -1.38 13.06 -22.22
CA ASP A 44 -2.28 14.22 -22.30
C ASP A 44 -3.05 14.47 -21.00
N GLY A 45 -3.34 13.41 -20.23
CA GLY A 45 -4.03 13.48 -18.95
C GLY A 45 -3.12 13.56 -17.70
N GLY A 46 -1.78 13.68 -17.88
CA GLY A 46 -0.84 13.74 -16.76
C GLY A 46 0.37 12.84 -16.91
N TRP A 47 0.73 12.12 -15.84
CA TRP A 47 1.89 11.24 -15.81
C TRP A 47 1.47 9.79 -15.57
N ARG A 48 2.06 8.87 -16.32
CA ARG A 48 1.87 7.42 -16.19
C ARG A 48 3.18 6.75 -15.80
N ASN A 49 3.11 5.72 -14.95
CA ASN A 49 4.26 4.91 -14.57
C ASN A 49 3.86 3.45 -14.38
N ALA A 50 4.87 2.56 -14.29
CA ALA A 50 4.71 1.15 -13.99
C ALA A 50 5.67 0.73 -12.87
N ILE A 51 5.61 1.42 -11.72
CA ILE A 51 6.50 1.21 -10.57
C ILE A 51 6.31 -0.17 -9.94
N GLY A 52 5.08 -0.70 -9.88
CA GLY A 52 4.80 -2.07 -9.45
C GLY A 52 5.12 -2.32 -7.97
N PHE A 53 4.74 -1.39 -7.07
CA PHE A 53 4.97 -1.49 -5.62
C PHE A 53 6.44 -1.66 -5.21
N ARG A 54 7.37 -0.97 -5.87
CA ARG A 54 8.76 -0.95 -5.42
C ARG A 54 8.89 -0.05 -4.19
N ASN A 55 9.33 -0.64 -3.07
CA ASN A 55 9.28 -0.01 -1.76
C ASN A 55 10.33 -0.63 -0.81
N CYS A 56 10.49 -0.05 0.38
CA CYS A 56 11.46 -0.52 1.37
C CYS A 56 11.07 -1.83 2.07
N GLY A 57 9.84 -2.30 1.91
CA GLY A 57 9.27 -3.42 2.66
C GLY A 57 8.69 -3.01 4.00
N MET A 58 7.54 -3.60 4.36
CA MET A 58 6.90 -3.34 5.66
C MET A 58 7.74 -3.87 6.83
N GLU A 59 8.49 -4.95 6.63
CA GLU A 59 9.46 -5.49 7.59
C GLU A 59 10.50 -4.48 8.08
N ASN A 60 10.81 -3.47 7.25
CA ASN A 60 11.79 -2.42 7.57
C ASN A 60 11.16 -1.15 8.17
N ILE A 61 9.86 -1.13 8.37
CA ILE A 61 9.19 -0.01 9.04
C ILE A 61 9.33 -0.20 10.55
N GLN A 62 10.20 0.58 11.18
CA GLN A 62 10.51 0.48 12.61
C GLN A 62 9.31 0.80 13.52
N SER A 63 8.44 1.71 13.08
CA SER A 63 7.22 2.05 13.82
C SER A 63 6.14 2.59 12.90
N CYS A 64 4.90 2.18 13.15
CA CYS A 64 3.72 2.80 12.54
C CYS A 64 3.34 4.04 13.33
N ASP A 65 3.03 5.14 12.64
CA ASP A 65 2.41 6.30 13.30
C ASP A 65 0.87 6.15 13.33
N ARG A 66 0.23 6.79 14.32
CA ARG A 66 -1.22 6.69 14.52
C ARG A 66 -2.03 7.56 13.56
N THR A 67 -1.39 8.46 12.84
CA THR A 67 -2.04 9.46 11.98
C THR A 67 -2.13 9.02 10.52
N SER A 68 -1.27 8.09 10.11
CA SER A 68 -1.21 7.57 8.74
C SER A 68 -2.01 6.27 8.57
N VAL A 69 -2.46 6.03 7.36
CA VAL A 69 -2.93 4.72 6.88
C VAL A 69 -1.76 4.04 6.16
N TYR A 70 -1.58 2.76 6.39
CA TYR A 70 -0.55 1.97 5.72
C TYR A 70 -1.17 1.10 4.64
N SER A 71 -0.88 1.43 3.38
CA SER A 71 -1.31 0.65 2.22
C SER A 71 -0.38 -0.54 2.05
N ILE A 72 -0.93 -1.75 2.00
CA ILE A 72 -0.20 -3.02 1.92
C ILE A 72 -0.69 -3.89 0.77
N ALA A 73 0.21 -4.72 0.23
CA ALA A 73 -0.11 -5.68 -0.82
C ALA A 73 0.74 -6.95 -0.66
N ALA A 74 0.08 -8.11 -0.66
CA ALA A 74 0.72 -9.43 -0.64
C ALA A 74 0.72 -10.04 -2.03
N LEU A 75 1.78 -9.82 -2.81
CA LEU A 75 1.87 -10.23 -4.22
C LEU A 75 1.90 -11.76 -4.42
N ASN A 76 2.25 -12.50 -3.38
CA ASN A 76 2.18 -13.96 -3.31
C ASN A 76 0.90 -14.47 -2.63
N SER A 77 -0.05 -13.56 -2.32
CA SER A 77 -1.27 -13.83 -1.56
C SER A 77 -1.04 -14.35 -0.13
N ASP A 78 0.18 -14.26 0.40
CA ASP A 78 0.48 -14.54 1.80
C ASP A 78 0.39 -13.25 2.63
N TRP A 79 -0.71 -13.11 3.34
CA TRP A 79 -1.02 -11.97 4.20
C TRP A 79 -0.60 -12.15 5.65
N SER A 80 -0.16 -13.36 6.03
CA SER A 80 0.16 -13.70 7.41
C SER A 80 1.21 -12.79 8.05
N PRO A 81 2.33 -12.44 7.37
CA PRO A 81 3.33 -11.58 7.97
C PRO A 81 2.79 -10.21 8.40
N PHE A 82 1.88 -9.63 7.60
CA PHE A 82 1.25 -8.35 7.96
C PHE A 82 0.34 -8.49 9.17
N ILE A 83 -0.49 -9.55 9.20
CA ILE A 83 -1.41 -9.79 10.31
C ILE A 83 -0.64 -10.03 11.61
N GLU A 84 0.45 -10.77 11.56
CA GLU A 84 1.21 -11.15 12.76
C GLU A 84 2.02 -10.00 13.34
N ASN A 85 2.63 -9.17 12.50
CA ASN A 85 3.66 -8.23 12.94
C ASN A 85 3.22 -6.76 13.02
N ILE A 86 2.17 -6.34 12.32
CA ILE A 86 1.69 -4.96 12.41
C ILE A 86 0.91 -4.77 13.72
N PRO A 87 1.14 -3.68 14.46
CA PRO A 87 0.38 -3.39 15.68
C PRO A 87 -1.12 -3.23 15.41
N SER A 88 -1.97 -3.79 16.27
CA SER A 88 -3.44 -3.83 16.09
C SER A 88 -4.13 -2.46 16.01
N TRP A 89 -3.51 -1.42 16.57
CA TRP A 89 -4.00 -0.04 16.50
C TRP A 89 -3.72 0.65 15.16
N SER A 90 -3.00 0.00 14.23
CA SER A 90 -2.65 0.58 12.94
C SER A 90 -3.87 0.68 12.02
N LYS A 91 -3.89 1.72 11.18
CA LYS A 91 -4.89 1.88 10.12
C LYS A 91 -4.34 1.27 8.84
N ILE A 92 -5.04 0.30 8.28
CA ILE A 92 -4.56 -0.49 7.14
C ILE A 92 -5.44 -0.26 5.90
N GLU A 93 -4.80 -0.07 4.75
CA GLU A 93 -5.42 -0.19 3.44
C GLU A 93 -4.89 -1.47 2.76
N ILE A 94 -5.77 -2.42 2.51
CA ILE A 94 -5.49 -3.61 1.68
C ILE A 94 -5.63 -3.17 0.22
N ASN A 95 -4.53 -3.10 -0.53
CA ASN A 95 -4.55 -2.66 -1.92
C ASN A 95 -4.61 -3.86 -2.86
N LEU A 96 -5.78 -4.12 -3.44
CA LEU A 96 -6.03 -5.17 -4.44
C LEU A 96 -6.09 -4.62 -5.88
N GLY A 97 -5.83 -3.34 -6.06
CA GLY A 97 -6.11 -2.64 -7.30
C GLY A 97 -4.90 -2.02 -7.99
N CYS A 98 -3.79 -2.74 -8.18
CA CYS A 98 -2.67 -2.22 -8.96
C CYS A 98 -2.58 -2.88 -10.34
N PRO A 99 -2.81 -2.13 -11.44
CA PRO A 99 -2.75 -2.69 -12.79
C PRO A 99 -1.32 -3.06 -13.25
N ASN A 100 -0.30 -2.66 -12.51
CA ASN A 100 1.11 -2.82 -12.86
C ASN A 100 1.76 -4.07 -12.25
N VAL A 101 0.98 -4.92 -11.59
CA VAL A 101 1.44 -6.19 -11.00
C VAL A 101 0.49 -7.32 -11.38
N ASN A 102 0.99 -8.55 -11.35
CA ASN A 102 0.16 -9.72 -11.56
C ASN A 102 -0.96 -9.79 -10.52
N SER A 103 -2.05 -10.44 -10.88
CA SER A 103 -3.19 -10.63 -9.97
C SER A 103 -2.76 -11.34 -8.68
N TYR A 104 -3.18 -10.83 -7.56
CA TYR A 104 -3.08 -11.42 -6.24
C TYR A 104 -4.42 -11.24 -5.55
N SER A 105 -4.69 -12.05 -4.57
CA SER A 105 -6.01 -12.12 -3.94
C SER A 105 -5.92 -12.19 -2.42
N ILE A 106 -7.06 -12.00 -1.80
CA ILE A 106 -7.28 -12.26 -0.38
C ILE A 106 -8.57 -13.07 -0.27
N ASP A 107 -8.56 -14.14 0.50
CA ASP A 107 -9.75 -14.91 0.79
C ASP A 107 -10.55 -14.31 1.95
N ASP A 108 -11.84 -14.66 2.06
CA ASP A 108 -12.75 -14.12 3.05
C ASP A 108 -12.26 -14.37 4.49
N LYS A 109 -11.69 -15.54 4.77
CA LYS A 109 -11.16 -15.88 6.09
C LYS A 109 -10.00 -14.96 6.49
N THR A 110 -9.11 -14.69 5.55
CA THR A 110 -7.98 -13.78 5.77
C THR A 110 -8.47 -12.33 5.92
N LEU A 111 -9.45 -11.93 5.12
CA LEU A 111 -10.05 -10.59 5.24
C LEU A 111 -10.72 -10.39 6.61
N LEU A 112 -11.45 -11.38 7.11
CA LEU A 112 -12.01 -11.34 8.46
C LEU A 112 -10.93 -11.21 9.53
N ARG A 113 -9.81 -11.93 9.44
CA ARG A 113 -8.68 -11.78 10.35
C ARG A 113 -8.11 -10.34 10.36
N PHE A 114 -8.09 -9.67 9.18
CA PHE A 114 -7.69 -8.26 9.10
C PHE A 114 -8.68 -7.36 9.84
N THR A 115 -9.97 -7.49 9.59
CA THR A 115 -10.99 -6.64 10.21
C THR A 115 -11.09 -6.85 11.72
N ASP A 116 -10.86 -8.08 12.20
CA ASP A 116 -10.83 -8.39 13.63
C ASP A 116 -9.63 -7.76 14.32
N LYS A 117 -8.46 -7.80 13.68
CA LYS A 117 -7.24 -7.21 14.26
C LYS A 117 -7.15 -5.69 14.07
N PHE A 118 -7.58 -5.19 12.92
CA PHE A 118 -7.47 -3.78 12.54
C PHE A 118 -8.85 -3.16 12.28
N PRO A 119 -9.50 -2.57 13.30
CA PRO A 119 -10.87 -2.07 13.16
C PRO A 119 -11.07 -0.99 12.09
N GLN A 120 -9.98 -0.34 11.66
CA GLN A 120 -9.98 0.67 10.60
C GLN A 120 -9.32 0.14 9.32
N THR A 121 -9.80 -1.01 8.82
CA THR A 121 -9.35 -1.59 7.55
C THR A 121 -10.12 -0.99 6.38
N ILE A 122 -9.39 -0.59 5.35
CA ILE A 122 -9.90 -0.11 4.06
C ILE A 122 -9.51 -1.15 3.00
N VAL A 123 -10.41 -1.50 2.09
CA VAL A 123 -10.08 -2.34 0.92
C VAL A 123 -10.16 -1.47 -0.32
N LYS A 124 -9.03 -1.36 -1.02
CA LYS A 124 -8.93 -0.64 -2.28
C LYS A 124 -8.92 -1.62 -3.44
N VAL A 125 -9.89 -1.47 -4.34
CA VAL A 125 -10.04 -2.26 -5.56
C VAL A 125 -9.85 -1.38 -6.79
N SER A 126 -9.43 -1.96 -7.91
CA SER A 126 -9.46 -1.27 -9.20
C SER A 126 -10.89 -1.24 -9.73
N PRO A 127 -11.32 -0.15 -10.37
CA PRO A 127 -12.50 -0.21 -11.22
C PRO A 127 -12.24 -1.22 -12.35
N THR A 128 -13.17 -2.10 -12.56
CA THR A 128 -13.17 -3.05 -13.68
C THR A 128 -13.51 -2.38 -14.99
#